data_5e6d74af8b5eb4c97c22fedf03fd4ed0
#
_entry.id   5e6d74af8b5eb4c97c22fedf03fd4ed0
#
_cell.length_a   1.000
_cell.length_b   1.000
_cell.length_c   1.000
_cell.angle_alpha   90.00
_cell.angle_beta   90.00
_cell.angle_gamma   90.00
#
_symmetry.space_group_name_H-M   'P 1'
#
loop_
_entity.id
_entity.type
_entity.pdbx_description
1 polymer ?
#
loop_
_entity_poly.entity_id
_entity_poly.type
_entity_poly.pdbx_seq_one_letter_code
_entity_poly.pdbx_strand_id
1 'polypeptide(L)'
;MRIFLFKSAHNIITMEKTTINENVLKNCYKNAKMAILSIEDILPKCDGALKEELITQHEGYNRHLTEIALTAVNVGIDLPDVNGLAKGMLNASINMKTMIDGSASHLAEMLIKGSVMGYTTLFKDLSEYGSLLYDEVYKRVDELKRFEEACENNLKKFL
;
A
#
# COMPACT_ATOMS: atom_id res chain seq x y z
N MET A 1 17.39 -23.83 35.49
CA MET A 1 18.10 -23.36 34.28
C MET A 1 17.31 -23.56 32.97
N ARG A 2 16.73 -24.71 32.71
CA ARG A 2 15.91 -24.95 31.49
C ARG A 2 14.68 -24.04 31.34
N ILE A 3 13.97 -23.72 32.40
CA ILE A 3 12.74 -22.88 32.40
C ILE A 3 13.06 -21.42 32.06
N PHE A 4 14.23 -20.88 32.44
CA PHE A 4 14.66 -19.52 32.14
C PHE A 4 15.02 -19.36 30.70
N LEU A 5 15.68 -20.34 30.07
CA LEU A 5 16.03 -20.34 28.65
C LEU A 5 14.79 -20.45 27.76
N PHE A 6 13.79 -21.23 28.16
CA PHE A 6 12.51 -21.35 27.43
C PHE A 6 11.70 -20.05 27.44
N LYS A 7 11.61 -19.36 28.58
CA LYS A 7 10.95 -18.04 28.67
C LYS A 7 11.67 -16.97 27.84
N SER A 8 12.99 -16.96 27.85
CA SER A 8 13.78 -16.01 27.05
C SER A 8 13.59 -16.24 25.55
N ALA A 9 13.66 -17.48 25.09
CA ALA A 9 13.45 -17.82 23.68
C ALA A 9 12.01 -17.50 23.22
N HIS A 10 11.01 -17.80 24.03
CA HIS A 10 9.62 -17.49 23.73
C HIS A 10 9.37 -15.98 23.62
N ASN A 11 9.96 -15.19 24.51
CA ASN A 11 9.85 -13.73 24.46
C ASN A 11 10.53 -13.15 23.20
N ILE A 12 11.68 -13.68 22.80
CA ILE A 12 12.39 -13.25 21.58
C ILE A 12 11.55 -13.52 20.35
N ILE A 13 11.00 -14.73 20.21
CA ILE A 13 10.15 -15.12 19.07
C ILE A 13 8.88 -14.26 19.00
N THR A 14 8.27 -13.96 20.14
CA THR A 14 7.07 -13.11 20.22
C THR A 14 7.39 -11.68 19.82
N MET A 15 8.51 -11.11 20.25
CA MET A 15 8.97 -9.76 19.87
C MET A 15 9.26 -9.70 18.37
N GLU A 16 9.91 -10.71 17.81
CA GLU A 16 10.19 -10.78 16.37
C GLU A 16 8.90 -10.83 15.55
N LYS A 17 7.94 -11.67 15.96
CA LYS A 17 6.62 -11.75 15.32
C LYS A 17 5.88 -10.41 15.37
N THR A 18 5.89 -9.70 16.49
CA THR A 18 5.26 -8.38 16.63
C THR A 18 5.89 -7.37 15.69
N THR A 19 7.23 -7.33 15.62
CA THR A 19 7.98 -6.43 14.73
C THR A 19 7.68 -6.70 13.26
N ILE A 20 7.56 -7.96 12.85
CA ILE A 20 7.20 -8.34 11.49
C ILE A 20 5.80 -7.82 11.14
N ASN A 21 4.81 -8.07 12.00
CA ASN A 21 3.45 -7.58 11.78
C ASN A 21 3.37 -6.06 11.70
N GLU A 22 4.11 -5.37 12.57
CA GLU A 22 4.22 -3.91 12.54
C GLU A 22 4.80 -3.40 11.21
N ASN A 23 5.90 -3.97 10.76
CA ASN A 23 6.56 -3.56 9.51
C ASN A 23 5.68 -3.84 8.29
N VAL A 24 5.08 -5.02 8.21
CA VAL A 24 4.20 -5.40 7.10
C VAL A 24 2.96 -4.51 7.04
N LEU A 25 2.30 -4.24 8.17
CA LEU A 25 1.12 -3.38 8.18
C LEU A 25 1.47 -1.92 7.85
N LYS A 26 2.61 -1.42 8.33
CA LYS A 26 3.13 -0.10 7.94
C LYS A 26 3.43 0.01 6.45
N ASN A 27 4.01 -1.02 5.84
CA ASN A 27 4.24 -1.09 4.40
C ASN A 27 2.92 -1.07 3.63
N CYS A 28 1.94 -1.86 4.07
CA CYS A 28 0.60 -1.90 3.49
C CYS A 28 -0.08 -0.52 3.55
N TYR A 29 -0.03 0.15 4.69
CA TYR A 29 -0.54 1.51 4.87
C TYR A 29 0.14 2.52 3.95
N LYS A 30 1.48 2.53 3.91
CA LYS A 30 2.26 3.42 3.04
C LYS A 30 1.91 3.21 1.58
N ASN A 31 1.77 1.96 1.15
CA ASN A 31 1.44 1.61 -0.22
C ASN A 31 0.07 2.19 -0.63
N ALA A 32 -0.99 1.95 0.15
CA ALA A 32 -2.30 2.52 -0.10
C ALA A 32 -2.27 4.06 -0.12
N LYS A 33 -1.54 4.68 0.80
CA LYS A 33 -1.41 6.14 0.87
C LYS A 33 -0.67 6.72 -0.34
N MET A 34 0.38 6.04 -0.79
CA MET A 34 1.13 6.43 -1.99
C MET A 34 0.25 6.38 -3.25
N ALA A 35 -0.58 5.35 -3.38
CA ALA A 35 -1.52 5.22 -4.50
C ALA A 35 -2.54 6.36 -4.49
N ILE A 36 -3.13 6.69 -3.33
CA ILE A 36 -4.07 7.82 -3.18
C ILE A 36 -3.42 9.12 -3.65
N LEU A 37 -2.24 9.44 -3.14
CA LEU A 37 -1.52 10.68 -3.49
C LEU A 37 -1.15 10.72 -4.98
N SER A 38 -0.77 9.59 -5.57
CA SER A 38 -0.48 9.50 -7.01
C SER A 38 -1.72 9.76 -7.86
N ILE A 39 -2.87 9.22 -7.47
CA ILE A 39 -4.15 9.46 -8.16
C ILE A 39 -4.54 10.94 -8.01
N GLU A 40 -4.45 11.52 -6.82
CA GLU A 40 -4.77 12.94 -6.56
C GLU A 40 -3.92 13.90 -7.40
N ASP A 41 -2.64 13.57 -7.66
CA ASP A 41 -1.75 14.38 -8.50
C ASP A 41 -2.10 14.28 -10.01
N ILE A 42 -2.59 13.12 -10.44
CA ILE A 42 -2.93 12.85 -11.84
C ILE A 42 -4.36 13.24 -12.18
N LEU A 43 -5.30 13.12 -11.26
CA LEU A 43 -6.73 13.32 -11.49
C LEU A 43 -7.09 14.67 -12.13
N PRO A 44 -6.46 15.82 -11.79
CA PRO A 44 -6.72 17.10 -12.44
C PRO A 44 -6.30 17.17 -13.92
N LYS A 45 -5.47 16.21 -14.37
CA LYS A 45 -4.93 16.13 -15.74
C LYS A 45 -5.72 15.15 -16.62
N CYS A 46 -6.68 14.44 -16.03
CA CYS A 46 -7.49 13.44 -16.70
C CYS A 46 -8.87 13.97 -17.05
N ASP A 47 -9.45 13.40 -18.08
CA ASP A 47 -10.84 13.56 -18.48
C ASP A 47 -11.47 12.22 -18.87
N GLY A 48 -12.75 12.24 -19.21
CA GLY A 48 -13.49 11.10 -19.74
C GLY A 48 -13.39 9.84 -18.86
N ALA A 49 -13.31 8.69 -19.52
CA ALA A 49 -13.37 7.38 -18.89
C ALA A 49 -12.17 7.10 -17.95
N LEU A 50 -10.98 7.61 -18.24
CA LEU A 50 -9.83 7.47 -17.34
C LEU A 50 -10.08 8.19 -16.02
N LYS A 51 -10.65 9.39 -16.07
CA LYS A 51 -10.99 10.15 -14.85
C LYS A 51 -12.00 9.41 -13.99
N GLU A 52 -13.03 8.82 -14.57
CA GLU A 52 -14.05 8.03 -13.87
C GLU A 52 -13.43 6.80 -13.20
N GLU A 53 -12.55 6.08 -13.92
CA GLU A 53 -11.81 4.95 -13.36
C GLU A 53 -10.93 5.39 -12.15
N LEU A 54 -10.21 6.50 -12.28
CA LEU A 54 -9.35 7.00 -11.19
C LEU A 54 -10.14 7.46 -9.97
N ILE A 55 -11.32 8.03 -10.13
CA ILE A 55 -12.22 8.36 -9.01
C ILE A 55 -12.62 7.06 -8.29
N THR A 56 -13.00 6.03 -9.03
CA THR A 56 -13.36 4.72 -8.47
C THR A 56 -12.19 4.08 -7.72
N GLN A 57 -10.99 4.13 -8.27
CA GLN A 57 -9.79 3.62 -7.61
C GLN A 57 -9.44 4.42 -6.36
N HIS A 58 -9.53 5.74 -6.40
CA HIS A 58 -9.29 6.63 -5.27
C HIS A 58 -10.22 6.29 -4.08
N GLU A 59 -11.51 6.12 -4.33
CA GLU A 59 -12.48 5.69 -3.33
C GLU A 59 -12.16 4.30 -2.76
N GLY A 60 -11.74 3.37 -3.63
CA GLY A 60 -11.31 2.03 -3.24
C GLY A 60 -10.09 2.06 -2.32
N TYR A 61 -9.05 2.80 -2.67
CA TYR A 61 -7.85 2.96 -1.83
C TYR A 61 -8.17 3.62 -0.48
N ASN A 62 -9.02 4.64 -0.45
CA ASN A 62 -9.44 5.28 0.82
C ASN A 62 -10.17 4.30 1.74
N ARG A 63 -11.00 3.42 1.19
CA ARG A 63 -11.66 2.36 1.95
C ARG A 63 -10.64 1.38 2.53
N HIS A 64 -9.68 0.89 1.73
CA HIS A 64 -8.61 0.04 2.22
C HIS A 64 -7.74 0.73 3.28
N LEU A 65 -7.43 2.00 3.10
CA LEU A 65 -6.66 2.78 4.06
C LEU A 65 -7.37 2.86 5.43
N THR A 66 -8.69 3.08 5.41
CA THR A 66 -9.52 3.09 6.63
C THR A 66 -9.50 1.74 7.34
N GLU A 67 -9.66 0.65 6.58
CA GLU A 67 -9.64 -0.71 7.11
C GLU A 67 -8.26 -1.08 7.71
N ILE A 68 -7.17 -0.65 7.06
CA ILE A 68 -5.81 -0.83 7.57
C ILE A 68 -5.62 -0.06 8.88
N ALA A 69 -6.09 1.18 8.95
CA ALA A 69 -6.01 2.00 10.15
C ALA A 69 -6.80 1.40 11.32
N LEU A 70 -8.00 0.90 11.08
CA LEU A 70 -8.80 0.19 12.08
C LEU A 70 -8.09 -1.10 12.57
N THR A 71 -7.52 -1.85 11.64
CA THR A 71 -6.74 -3.05 11.99
C THR A 71 -5.54 -2.68 12.87
N ALA A 72 -4.81 -1.62 12.54
CA ALA A 72 -3.68 -1.15 13.33
C ALA A 72 -4.08 -0.85 14.79
N VAL A 73 -5.19 -0.14 14.98
CA VAL A 73 -5.74 0.13 16.33
C VAL A 73 -6.06 -1.18 17.06
N ASN A 74 -6.72 -2.12 16.39
CA ASN A 74 -7.14 -3.39 17.00
C ASN A 74 -5.96 -4.26 17.44
N VAL A 75 -4.86 -4.25 16.67
CA VAL A 75 -3.66 -5.06 16.97
C VAL A 75 -2.58 -4.27 17.74
N GLY A 76 -2.83 -3.00 18.07
CA GLY A 76 -1.92 -2.17 18.85
C GLY A 76 -0.67 -1.73 18.07
N ILE A 77 -0.79 -1.49 16.78
CA ILE A 77 0.29 -1.00 15.91
C ILE A 77 0.11 0.48 15.61
N ASP A 78 1.16 1.28 15.87
CA ASP A 78 1.19 2.69 15.50
C ASP A 78 1.58 2.86 14.03
N LEU A 79 0.71 3.51 13.25
CA LEU A 79 1.00 3.81 11.86
C LEU A 79 1.86 5.07 11.72
N PRO A 80 2.67 5.17 10.65
CA PRO A 80 3.54 6.33 10.43
C PRO A 80 2.73 7.61 10.20
N ASP A 81 3.27 8.76 10.64
CA ASP A 81 2.67 10.06 10.37
C ASP A 81 2.63 10.35 8.85
N VAL A 82 1.49 10.84 8.41
CA VAL A 82 1.20 11.17 7.00
C VAL A 82 2.10 12.28 6.46
N ASN A 83 2.58 13.19 7.33
CA ASN A 83 3.39 14.34 6.94
C ASN A 83 4.76 13.96 6.34
N GLY A 84 5.39 12.89 6.85
CA GLY A 84 6.65 12.39 6.30
C GLY A 84 6.50 11.75 4.92
N LEU A 85 5.38 11.09 4.67
CA LEU A 85 5.04 10.52 3.36
C LEU A 85 4.73 11.61 2.33
N ALA A 86 4.00 12.65 2.72
CA ALA A 86 3.67 13.78 1.85
C ALA A 86 4.92 14.52 1.35
N LYS A 87 5.96 14.67 2.19
CA LYS A 87 7.24 15.29 1.78
C LYS A 87 7.99 14.45 0.73
N GLY A 88 8.03 13.13 0.89
CA GLY A 88 8.65 12.23 -0.08
C GLY A 88 7.92 12.25 -1.43
N MET A 89 6.59 12.32 -1.41
CA MET A 89 5.75 12.41 -2.60
C MET A 89 5.85 13.77 -3.29
N LEU A 90 6.01 14.86 -2.57
CA LEU A 90 6.19 16.18 -3.16
C LEU A 90 7.41 16.22 -4.09
N ASN A 91 8.49 15.57 -3.69
CA ASN A 91 9.70 15.45 -4.52
C ASN A 91 9.47 14.56 -5.76
N ALA A 92 8.73 13.45 -5.63
CA ALA A 92 8.36 12.61 -6.75
C ALA A 92 7.40 13.32 -7.71
N SER A 93 6.41 14.05 -7.19
CA SER A 93 5.44 14.84 -7.96
C SER A 93 6.10 15.98 -8.76
N ILE A 94 7.12 16.65 -8.22
CA ILE A 94 7.89 17.67 -8.94
C ILE A 94 8.59 17.06 -10.17
N ASN A 95 9.18 15.89 -10.03
CA ASN A 95 9.80 15.16 -11.13
C ASN A 95 8.76 14.69 -12.17
N MET A 96 7.56 14.31 -11.75
CA MET A 96 6.46 13.94 -12.63
C MET A 96 5.91 15.14 -13.41
N LYS A 97 5.81 16.33 -12.81
CA LYS A 97 5.27 17.54 -13.47
C LYS A 97 6.10 18.01 -14.67
N THR A 98 7.39 17.71 -14.71
CA THR A 98 8.29 18.11 -15.79
C THR A 98 8.33 17.11 -16.97
N MET A 99 7.76 15.91 -16.82
CA MET A 99 7.88 14.82 -17.78
C MET A 99 6.55 14.37 -18.42
N ILE A 100 5.40 15.00 -18.10
CA ILE A 100 4.09 14.44 -18.46
C ILE A 100 3.63 14.97 -19.82
N ASP A 101 3.64 14.10 -20.81
CA ASP A 101 2.64 14.07 -21.88
C ASP A 101 1.29 13.72 -21.24
N GLY A 102 0.32 14.63 -21.28
CA GLY A 102 -0.99 14.47 -20.63
C GLY A 102 -1.94 13.50 -21.35
N SER A 103 -1.45 12.64 -22.24
CA SER A 103 -2.28 11.64 -22.90
C SER A 103 -2.78 10.58 -21.91
N ALA A 104 -4.02 10.12 -22.08
CA ALA A 104 -4.62 9.09 -21.20
C ALA A 104 -3.75 7.82 -21.13
N SER A 105 -3.17 7.41 -22.26
CA SER A 105 -2.28 6.24 -22.35
C SER A 105 -1.02 6.44 -21.50
N HIS A 106 -0.37 7.59 -21.56
CA HIS A 106 0.83 7.86 -20.75
C HIS A 106 0.53 7.92 -19.26
N LEU A 107 -0.57 8.57 -18.88
CA LEU A 107 -1.01 8.64 -17.47
C LEU A 107 -1.38 7.25 -16.92
N ALA A 108 -2.07 6.43 -17.73
CA ALA A 108 -2.37 5.04 -17.37
C ALA A 108 -1.10 4.20 -17.21
N GLU A 109 -0.13 4.33 -18.12
CA GLU A 109 1.17 3.63 -18.03
C GLU A 109 1.91 3.94 -16.73
N MET A 110 1.93 5.21 -16.32
CA MET A 110 2.57 5.63 -15.07
C MET A 110 1.89 5.01 -13.86
N LEU A 111 0.57 5.01 -13.81
CA LEU A 111 -0.20 4.42 -12.71
C LEU A 111 -0.06 2.89 -12.66
N ILE A 112 -0.03 2.22 -13.83
CA ILE A 112 0.24 0.78 -13.91
C ILE A 112 1.59 0.45 -13.30
N LYS A 113 2.64 1.19 -13.63
CA LYS A 113 3.97 0.99 -13.03
C LYS A 113 3.94 1.12 -11.50
N GLY A 114 3.22 2.11 -10.98
CA GLY A 114 3.01 2.28 -9.54
C GLY A 114 2.26 1.11 -8.91
N SER A 115 1.16 0.65 -9.51
CA SER A 115 0.37 -0.49 -9.03
C SER A 115 1.17 -1.79 -9.04
N VAL A 116 1.96 -2.04 -10.09
CA VAL A 116 2.84 -3.23 -10.16
C VAL A 116 3.87 -3.22 -9.03
N MET A 117 4.47 -2.08 -8.71
CA MET A 117 5.41 -1.95 -7.59
C MET A 117 4.72 -2.23 -6.25
N GLY A 118 3.54 -1.67 -6.03
CA GLY A 118 2.74 -1.89 -4.83
C GLY A 118 2.35 -3.35 -4.67
N TYR A 119 1.69 -3.91 -5.66
CA TYR A 119 1.32 -5.32 -5.70
C TYR A 119 2.52 -6.26 -5.44
N THR A 120 3.66 -6.02 -6.09
CA THR A 120 4.86 -6.84 -5.92
C THR A 120 5.39 -6.80 -4.49
N THR A 121 5.37 -5.62 -3.86
CA THR A 121 5.78 -5.46 -2.45
C THR A 121 4.85 -6.25 -1.52
N LEU A 122 3.55 -6.12 -1.67
CA LEU A 122 2.56 -6.83 -0.85
C LEU A 122 2.64 -8.34 -1.07
N PHE A 123 2.81 -8.79 -2.31
CA PHE A 123 3.01 -10.20 -2.63
C PHE A 123 4.26 -10.77 -1.96
N LYS A 124 5.36 -10.02 -1.97
CA LYS A 124 6.61 -10.41 -1.32
C LYS A 124 6.43 -10.52 0.20
N ASP A 125 5.80 -9.54 0.83
CA ASP A 125 5.53 -9.55 2.27
C ASP A 125 4.68 -10.77 2.66
N LEU A 126 3.63 -11.11 1.89
CA LEU A 126 2.81 -12.30 2.13
C LEU A 126 3.59 -13.60 1.90
N SER A 127 4.45 -13.67 0.88
CA SER A 127 5.24 -14.87 0.57
C SER A 127 6.31 -15.14 1.62
N GLU A 128 6.94 -14.09 2.14
CA GLU A 128 8.04 -14.20 3.08
C GLU A 128 7.54 -14.34 4.53
N TYR A 129 6.52 -13.59 4.90
CA TYR A 129 6.07 -13.47 6.29
C TYR A 129 4.65 -13.99 6.55
N GLY A 130 3.92 -14.46 5.53
CA GLY A 130 2.49 -14.78 5.65
C GLY A 130 2.13 -15.70 6.81
N SER A 131 2.95 -16.74 7.08
CA SER A 131 2.73 -17.67 8.20
C SER A 131 3.00 -17.06 9.60
N LEU A 132 3.66 -15.90 9.66
CA LEU A 132 3.99 -15.19 10.89
C LEU A 132 3.05 -14.01 11.15
N LEU A 133 2.22 -13.63 10.17
CA LEU A 133 1.29 -12.53 10.33
C LEU A 133 0.12 -12.90 11.26
N TYR A 134 -0.41 -11.89 11.95
CA TYR A 134 -1.72 -12.00 12.57
C TYR A 134 -2.78 -12.10 11.47
N ASP A 135 -3.83 -12.86 11.69
CA ASP A 135 -4.89 -13.10 10.69
C ASP A 135 -5.48 -11.80 10.13
N GLU A 136 -5.67 -10.81 10.98
CA GLU A 136 -6.19 -9.49 10.58
C GLU A 136 -5.20 -8.71 9.72
N VAL A 137 -3.89 -8.80 10.01
CA VAL A 137 -2.84 -8.17 9.18
C VAL A 137 -2.74 -8.86 7.83
N TYR A 138 -2.67 -10.19 7.82
CA TYR A 138 -2.67 -10.98 6.59
C TYR A 138 -3.84 -10.61 5.68
N LYS A 139 -5.04 -10.56 6.25
CA LYS A 139 -6.28 -10.22 5.53
C LYS A 139 -6.17 -8.85 4.86
N ARG A 140 -5.70 -7.81 5.58
CA ARG A 140 -5.57 -6.45 5.00
C ARG A 140 -4.59 -6.41 3.85
N VAL A 141 -3.45 -7.07 4.00
CA VAL A 141 -2.41 -7.12 2.95
C VAL A 141 -2.91 -7.87 1.70
N ASP A 142 -3.57 -9.01 1.88
CA ASP A 142 -4.11 -9.79 0.76
C ASP A 142 -5.24 -9.06 0.03
N GLU A 143 -6.13 -8.39 0.75
CA GLU A 143 -7.21 -7.58 0.17
C GLU A 143 -6.66 -6.40 -0.64
N LEU A 144 -5.69 -5.64 -0.10
CA LEU A 144 -5.08 -4.54 -0.85
C LEU A 144 -4.32 -5.06 -2.08
N LYS A 145 -3.58 -6.15 -1.95
CA LYS A 145 -2.87 -6.79 -3.06
C LYS A 145 -3.83 -7.13 -4.21
N ARG A 146 -4.96 -7.76 -3.92
CA ARG A 146 -5.97 -8.11 -4.93
C ARG A 146 -6.61 -6.87 -5.56
N PHE A 147 -6.84 -5.85 -4.75
CA PHE A 147 -7.39 -4.59 -5.23
C PHE A 147 -6.42 -3.89 -6.19
N GLU A 148 -5.13 -3.85 -5.89
CA GLU A 148 -4.11 -3.25 -6.76
C GLU A 148 -3.95 -4.01 -8.09
N GLU A 149 -4.02 -5.34 -8.04
CA GLU A 149 -4.03 -6.17 -9.26
C GLU A 149 -5.25 -5.86 -10.14
N ALA A 150 -6.42 -5.66 -9.54
CA ALA A 150 -7.62 -5.26 -10.27
C ALA A 150 -7.49 -3.85 -10.85
N CYS A 151 -6.93 -2.89 -10.11
CA CYS A 151 -6.65 -1.53 -10.58
C CYS A 151 -5.71 -1.53 -11.80
N GLU A 152 -4.62 -2.28 -11.73
CA GLU A 152 -3.69 -2.46 -12.84
C GLU A 152 -4.40 -2.99 -14.09
N ASN A 153 -5.20 -4.05 -13.94
CA ASN A 153 -5.92 -4.63 -15.06
C ASN A 153 -6.96 -3.67 -15.68
N ASN A 154 -7.61 -2.86 -14.85
CA ASN A 154 -8.54 -1.83 -15.35
C ASN A 154 -7.83 -0.72 -16.11
N LEU A 155 -6.65 -0.30 -15.66
CA LEU A 155 -5.86 0.75 -16.34
C LEU A 155 -5.32 0.30 -17.71
N LYS A 156 -5.09 -0.99 -17.94
CA LYS A 156 -4.63 -1.52 -19.23
C LYS A 156 -5.58 -1.21 -20.40
N LYS A 157 -6.85 -0.91 -20.14
CA LYS A 157 -7.82 -0.53 -21.17
C LYS A 157 -7.54 0.83 -21.80
N PHE A 158 -6.67 1.62 -21.19
CA PHE A 158 -6.32 2.97 -21.63
C PHE A 158 -4.96 3.03 -22.35
N LEU A 159 -4.23 1.92 -22.46
CA LEU A 159 -3.01 1.79 -23.25
C LEU A 159 -3.34 1.66 -24.73
#